data_8d5196572f8b5901846c6e40b9f8dbf8
#
_entry.id   8d5196572f8b5901846c6e40b9f8dbf8
#
_cell.length_a   1.000
_cell.length_b   1.000
_cell.length_c   1.000
_cell.angle_alpha   90.00
_cell.angle_beta   90.00
_cell.angle_gamma   90.00
#
_symmetry.space_group_name_H-M   'P 1'
#
loop_
_entity.id
_entity.type
_entity.pdbx_description
1 polymer ?
#
loop_
_entity_poly.entity_id
_entity_poly.type
_entity_poly.pdbx_seq_one_letter_code
_entity_poly.pdbx_strand_id
1 'polypeptide(L)'
;KYVQLGRPLRFYGGTASATEVGCNLRCKFCFSDKPVWKPKSTGRFYTPQQVFDGLSQSAQKHGYKLISASASEGTLGRQHLFELLDLVENSEYVYILETNGITLGADPEFAQALAKYKRLHVRVSIKGTSEDEYHELTGAMPSSYRLPFLGLGHLIDVGVSCNACVMVSFSN
;
A
#
# COMPACT_ATOMS: atom_id res chain seq x y z
N LYS A 1 -10.73 1.03 7.11
CA LYS A 1 -11.29 2.40 7.16
C LYS A 1 -10.69 3.30 6.11
N TYR A 2 -11.48 4.22 5.60
CA TYR A 2 -11.03 5.21 4.59
C TYR A 2 -11.51 6.61 4.98
N VAL A 3 -10.72 7.62 4.61
CA VAL A 3 -11.09 9.04 4.76
C VAL A 3 -11.79 9.52 3.50
N GLN A 4 -11.31 9.10 2.34
CA GLN A 4 -11.81 9.52 1.05
C GLN A 4 -11.68 8.39 0.03
N LEU A 5 -12.68 8.25 -0.83
CA LEU A 5 -12.67 7.34 -1.98
C LEU A 5 -12.57 8.13 -3.28
N GLY A 6 -11.90 7.54 -4.27
CA GLY A 6 -11.96 8.00 -5.66
C GLY A 6 -11.42 9.40 -5.94
N ARG A 7 -10.41 9.87 -5.19
CA ARG A 7 -9.75 11.14 -5.52
C ARG A 7 -8.81 10.97 -6.73
N PRO A 8 -8.79 11.93 -7.67
CA PRO A 8 -7.84 11.89 -8.77
C PRO A 8 -6.43 12.28 -8.30
N LEU A 9 -5.44 11.52 -8.72
CA LEU A 9 -4.01 11.84 -8.59
C LEU A 9 -3.38 11.89 -9.97
N ARG A 10 -2.54 12.88 -10.24
CA ARG A 10 -1.90 13.09 -11.56
C ARG A 10 -0.54 12.36 -11.70
N PHE A 11 -0.24 11.43 -10.82
CA PHE A 11 0.98 10.63 -10.90
C PHE A 11 0.77 9.42 -11.83
N TYR A 12 1.84 8.94 -12.45
CA TYR A 12 1.85 7.74 -13.31
C TYR A 12 0.82 7.75 -14.45
N GLY A 13 0.59 8.92 -15.06
CA GLY A 13 -0.43 9.07 -16.10
C GLY A 13 -1.86 9.21 -15.57
N GLY A 14 -2.01 9.23 -14.27
CA GLY A 14 -3.27 9.38 -13.56
C GLY A 14 -3.69 8.11 -12.81
N THR A 15 -4.07 8.30 -11.55
CA THR A 15 -4.51 7.23 -10.64
C THR A 15 -5.72 7.68 -9.86
N ALA A 16 -6.77 6.88 -9.80
CA ALA A 16 -7.84 7.08 -8.83
C ALA A 16 -7.41 6.47 -7.50
N SER A 17 -7.43 7.26 -6.42
CA SER A 17 -6.91 6.82 -5.13
C SER A 17 -7.93 6.96 -4.01
N ALA A 18 -7.95 5.98 -3.12
CA ALA A 18 -8.60 6.07 -1.82
C ALA A 18 -7.56 6.37 -0.72
N THR A 19 -7.97 7.12 0.31
CA THR A 19 -7.12 7.40 1.47
C THR A 19 -7.46 6.44 2.60
N GLU A 20 -6.60 5.45 2.81
CA GLU A 20 -6.73 4.46 3.88
C GLU A 20 -6.37 5.01 5.26
N VAL A 21 -6.74 4.27 6.29
CA VAL A 21 -6.50 4.59 7.70
C VAL A 21 -5.86 3.41 8.41
N GLY A 22 -4.74 3.66 9.08
CA GLY A 22 -4.00 2.69 9.89
C GLY A 22 -2.68 2.27 9.26
N CYS A 23 -1.63 2.29 10.07
CA CYS A 23 -0.29 1.85 9.67
C CYS A 23 0.41 1.27 10.90
N ASN A 24 1.28 0.28 10.70
CA ASN A 24 2.14 -0.30 11.73
C ASN A 24 3.43 0.50 11.96
N LEU A 25 3.74 1.49 11.13
CA LEU A 25 4.84 2.43 11.31
C LEU A 25 4.36 3.80 11.83
N ARG A 26 5.30 4.57 12.38
CA ARG A 26 5.09 5.96 12.84
C ARG A 26 6.18 6.86 12.28
N CYS A 27 6.31 6.86 10.94
CA CYS A 27 7.36 7.62 10.26
C CYS A 27 7.26 9.10 10.58
N LYS A 28 8.38 9.71 11.00
CA LYS A 28 8.48 11.14 11.33
C LYS A 28 8.12 12.07 10.16
N PHE A 29 8.37 11.60 8.94
CA PHE A 29 8.08 12.30 7.68
C PHE A 29 6.73 11.93 7.04
N CYS A 30 5.85 11.20 7.76
CA CYS A 30 4.59 10.73 7.20
C CYS A 30 3.66 11.90 6.88
N PHE A 31 3.33 12.07 5.60
CA PHE A 31 2.40 13.13 5.16
C PHE A 31 0.93 12.82 5.50
N SER A 32 0.62 11.60 5.92
CA SER A 32 -0.77 11.16 6.16
C SER A 32 -1.35 11.64 7.48
N ASP A 33 -0.53 12.09 8.44
CA ASP A 33 -0.95 12.64 9.74
C ASP A 33 -2.07 11.82 10.41
N LYS A 34 -3.29 12.38 10.51
CA LYS A 34 -4.42 11.80 11.24
C LYS A 34 -4.77 10.35 10.86
N PRO A 35 -4.80 9.93 9.58
CA PRO A 35 -5.02 8.54 9.21
C PRO A 35 -4.07 7.55 9.88
N VAL A 36 -2.83 7.93 10.12
CA VAL A 36 -1.80 7.10 10.74
C VAL A 36 -1.75 7.28 12.25
N TRP A 37 -1.79 8.53 12.74
CA TRP A 37 -1.60 8.85 14.15
C TRP A 37 -2.86 8.75 15.01
N LYS A 38 -4.05 8.94 14.41
CA LYS A 38 -5.36 8.91 15.09
C LYS A 38 -6.35 7.97 14.39
N PRO A 39 -6.00 6.69 14.15
CA PRO A 39 -6.82 5.79 13.33
C PRO A 39 -8.19 5.48 13.95
N LYS A 40 -8.30 5.54 15.29
CA LYS A 40 -9.57 5.26 15.98
C LYS A 40 -10.65 6.29 15.67
N SER A 41 -10.26 7.57 15.57
CA SER A 41 -11.17 8.71 15.35
C SER A 41 -11.20 9.20 13.90
N THR A 42 -10.52 8.52 12.98
CA THR A 42 -10.39 8.96 11.59
C THR A 42 -11.06 7.97 10.64
N GLY A 43 -11.76 8.50 9.64
CA GLY A 43 -12.35 7.73 8.53
C GLY A 43 -13.56 6.88 8.94
N ARG A 44 -14.14 6.24 7.92
CA ARG A 44 -15.30 5.35 8.04
C ARG A 44 -14.95 3.98 7.47
N PHE A 45 -15.65 2.94 7.91
CA PHE A 45 -15.58 1.63 7.28
C PHE A 45 -16.40 1.62 5.99
N TYR A 46 -15.83 1.00 4.98
CA TYR A 46 -16.46 0.72 3.70
C TYR A 46 -16.23 -0.75 3.36
N THR A 47 -17.15 -1.36 2.65
CA THR A 47 -16.95 -2.70 2.09
C THR A 47 -15.95 -2.64 0.93
N PRO A 48 -15.28 -3.75 0.57
CA PRO A 48 -14.43 -3.80 -0.63
C PRO A 48 -15.16 -3.33 -1.89
N GLN A 49 -16.44 -3.71 -2.05
CA GLN A 49 -17.26 -3.27 -3.16
C GLN A 49 -17.42 -1.74 -3.20
N GLN A 50 -17.75 -1.11 -2.07
CA GLN A 50 -17.89 0.35 -2.00
C GLN A 50 -16.59 1.07 -2.32
N VAL A 51 -15.43 0.52 -1.89
CA VAL A 51 -14.12 1.05 -2.23
C VAL A 51 -13.85 0.92 -3.72
N PHE A 52 -14.10 -0.25 -4.29
CA PHE A 52 -13.94 -0.50 -5.71
C PHE A 52 -14.84 0.42 -6.56
N ASP A 53 -16.11 0.59 -6.20
CA ASP A 53 -17.05 1.46 -6.89
C ASP A 53 -16.57 2.92 -6.90
N GLY A 54 -16.11 3.43 -5.74
CA GLY A 54 -15.59 4.79 -5.63
C GLY A 54 -14.32 5.02 -6.45
N LEU A 55 -13.41 4.03 -6.49
CA LEU A 55 -12.19 4.06 -7.30
C LEU A 55 -12.53 4.00 -8.79
N SER A 56 -13.39 3.07 -9.19
CA SER A 56 -13.79 2.86 -10.58
C SER A 56 -14.52 4.08 -11.15
N GLN A 57 -15.46 4.66 -10.40
CA GLN A 57 -16.17 5.88 -10.80
C GLN A 57 -15.20 7.05 -11.03
N SER A 58 -14.21 7.22 -10.14
CA SER A 58 -13.19 8.25 -10.31
C SER A 58 -12.28 7.95 -11.49
N ALA A 59 -11.84 6.70 -11.64
CA ALA A 59 -10.99 6.28 -12.76
C ALA A 59 -11.69 6.52 -14.11
N GLN A 60 -12.94 6.11 -14.23
CA GLN A 60 -13.75 6.31 -15.43
C GLN A 60 -13.91 7.79 -15.76
N LYS A 61 -14.28 8.61 -14.75
CA LYS A 61 -14.47 10.07 -14.93
C LYS A 61 -13.24 10.78 -15.48
N HIS A 62 -12.04 10.31 -15.09
CA HIS A 62 -10.77 10.94 -15.45
C HIS A 62 -9.98 10.18 -16.53
N GLY A 63 -10.49 9.07 -17.05
CA GLY A 63 -9.82 8.25 -18.06
C GLY A 63 -8.61 7.47 -17.50
N TYR A 64 -8.56 7.16 -16.20
CA TYR A 64 -7.44 6.46 -15.58
C TYR A 64 -7.59 4.95 -15.70
N LYS A 65 -6.45 4.26 -15.84
CA LYS A 65 -6.36 2.79 -15.80
C LYS A 65 -5.80 2.26 -14.47
N LEU A 66 -5.20 3.16 -13.68
CA LEU A 66 -4.62 2.82 -12.38
C LEU A 66 -5.57 3.21 -11.25
N ILE A 67 -5.71 2.33 -10.30
CA ILE A 67 -6.42 2.56 -9.04
C ILE A 67 -5.53 2.16 -7.86
N SER A 68 -5.69 2.81 -6.72
CA SER A 68 -4.89 2.52 -5.52
C SER A 68 -5.63 2.87 -4.24
N ALA A 69 -5.22 2.25 -3.15
CA ALA A 69 -5.44 2.77 -1.81
C ALA A 69 -4.08 3.14 -1.21
N SER A 70 -3.97 4.31 -0.63
CA SER A 70 -2.70 4.89 -0.18
C SER A 70 -2.83 5.63 1.15
N ALA A 71 -1.75 6.25 1.60
CA ALA A 71 -1.68 7.05 2.82
C ALA A 71 -1.62 6.24 4.13
N SER A 72 -1.65 4.92 4.07
CA SER A 72 -1.58 4.02 5.22
C SER A 72 -0.91 2.68 4.83
N GLU A 73 -1.24 1.59 5.52
CA GLU A 73 -0.69 0.26 5.23
C GLU A 73 -1.82 -0.74 4.95
N GLY A 74 -2.13 -0.92 3.67
CA GLY A 74 -3.25 -1.76 3.22
C GLY A 74 -3.11 -3.24 3.56
N THR A 75 -1.87 -3.75 3.74
CA THR A 75 -1.63 -5.17 4.07
C THR A 75 -2.11 -5.55 5.48
N LEU A 76 -2.38 -4.58 6.36
CA LEU A 76 -2.95 -4.84 7.69
C LEU A 76 -4.39 -5.33 7.63
N GLY A 77 -5.13 -4.98 6.59
CA GLY A 77 -6.49 -5.44 6.34
C GLY A 77 -6.53 -6.61 5.35
N ARG A 78 -5.81 -7.70 5.62
CA ARG A 78 -5.59 -8.81 4.69
C ARG A 78 -6.86 -9.27 3.94
N GLN A 79 -7.91 -9.61 4.68
CA GLN A 79 -9.16 -10.08 4.06
C GLN A 79 -9.77 -9.01 3.15
N HIS A 80 -9.87 -7.78 3.63
CA HIS A 80 -10.41 -6.66 2.86
C HIS A 80 -9.61 -6.40 1.58
N LEU A 81 -8.27 -6.47 1.68
CA LEU A 81 -7.39 -6.31 0.51
C LEU A 81 -7.65 -7.40 -0.53
N PHE A 82 -7.72 -8.67 -0.12
CA PHE A 82 -7.96 -9.76 -1.06
C PHE A 82 -9.34 -9.66 -1.72
N GLU A 83 -10.40 -9.36 -0.97
CA GLU A 83 -11.73 -9.13 -1.52
C GLU A 83 -11.75 -7.97 -2.53
N LEU A 84 -10.99 -6.88 -2.26
CA LEU A 84 -10.84 -5.77 -3.20
C LEU A 84 -10.07 -6.21 -4.46
N LEU A 85 -8.99 -6.97 -4.30
CA LEU A 85 -8.20 -7.47 -5.43
C LEU A 85 -8.99 -8.45 -6.30
N ASP A 86 -9.88 -9.27 -5.73
CA ASP A 86 -10.77 -10.15 -6.48
C ASP A 86 -11.73 -9.33 -7.39
N LEU A 87 -12.21 -8.17 -6.94
CA LEU A 87 -13.00 -7.24 -7.77
C LEU A 87 -12.14 -6.61 -8.88
N VAL A 88 -10.92 -6.19 -8.55
CA VAL A 88 -9.99 -5.59 -9.51
C VAL A 88 -9.60 -6.59 -10.60
N GLU A 89 -9.33 -7.84 -10.26
CA GLU A 89 -8.93 -8.86 -11.22
C GLU A 89 -9.99 -9.10 -12.29
N ASN A 90 -11.26 -8.92 -11.97
CA ASN A 90 -12.40 -9.00 -12.89
C ASN A 90 -12.74 -7.67 -13.58
N SER A 91 -11.85 -6.69 -13.55
CA SER A 91 -12.05 -5.35 -14.13
C SER A 91 -10.99 -5.02 -15.21
N GLU A 92 -11.07 -3.81 -15.75
CA GLU A 92 -10.06 -3.28 -16.68
C GLU A 92 -8.89 -2.54 -15.97
N TYR A 93 -8.99 -2.34 -14.65
CA TYR A 93 -8.03 -1.53 -13.88
C TYR A 93 -6.84 -2.36 -13.41
N VAL A 94 -5.73 -1.66 -13.13
CA VAL A 94 -4.58 -2.21 -12.42
C VAL A 94 -4.51 -1.57 -11.04
N TYR A 95 -4.41 -2.39 -10.01
CA TYR A 95 -4.27 -1.94 -8.64
C TYR A 95 -2.81 -1.73 -8.27
N ILE A 96 -2.49 -0.55 -7.76
CA ILE A 96 -1.17 -0.24 -7.20
C ILE A 96 -1.26 -0.40 -5.68
N LEU A 97 -0.64 -1.44 -5.14
CA LEU A 97 -0.48 -1.66 -3.70
C LEU A 97 0.78 -0.96 -3.23
N GLU A 98 0.64 0.13 -2.49
CA GLU A 98 1.76 0.79 -1.81
C GLU A 98 1.86 0.24 -0.39
N THR A 99 3.00 -0.37 -0.05
CA THR A 99 3.22 -1.01 1.25
C THR A 99 4.60 -0.70 1.82
N ASN A 100 4.74 -0.75 3.13
CA ASN A 100 6.05 -0.70 3.78
C ASN A 100 6.78 -2.05 3.78
N GLY A 101 6.15 -3.10 3.27
CA GLY A 101 6.75 -4.41 3.06
C GLY A 101 6.92 -5.29 4.29
N ILE A 102 6.65 -4.79 5.50
CA ILE A 102 6.87 -5.55 6.74
C ILE A 102 6.04 -6.84 6.77
N THR A 103 4.76 -6.75 6.48
CA THR A 103 3.86 -7.91 6.46
C THR A 103 4.31 -8.94 5.42
N LEU A 104 4.69 -8.49 4.24
CA LEU A 104 5.16 -9.35 3.14
C LEU A 104 6.49 -10.06 3.49
N GLY A 105 7.38 -9.37 4.22
CA GLY A 105 8.64 -9.96 4.65
C GLY A 105 8.49 -10.92 5.82
N ALA A 106 7.51 -10.69 6.69
CA ALA A 106 7.26 -11.53 7.85
C ALA A 106 6.42 -12.78 7.51
N ASP A 107 5.61 -12.72 6.44
CA ASP A 107 4.70 -13.79 6.02
C ASP A 107 4.85 -14.07 4.51
N PRO A 108 5.68 -15.04 4.12
CA PRO A 108 5.86 -15.42 2.72
C PRO A 108 4.58 -15.96 2.07
N GLU A 109 3.66 -16.57 2.86
CA GLU A 109 2.38 -17.05 2.34
C GLU A 109 1.49 -15.91 1.85
N PHE A 110 1.68 -14.71 2.41
CA PHE A 110 0.98 -13.52 1.94
C PHE A 110 1.39 -13.17 0.50
N ALA A 111 2.69 -13.17 0.20
CA ALA A 111 3.20 -12.94 -1.15
C ALA A 111 2.72 -14.05 -2.12
N GLN A 112 2.76 -15.31 -1.69
CA GLN A 112 2.24 -16.44 -2.46
C GLN A 112 0.76 -16.27 -2.81
N ALA A 113 -0.05 -15.81 -1.86
CA ALA A 113 -1.48 -15.56 -2.10
C ALA A 113 -1.74 -14.39 -3.07
N LEU A 114 -0.81 -13.44 -3.20
CA LEU A 114 -0.90 -12.35 -4.18
C LEU A 114 -0.58 -12.80 -5.62
N ALA A 115 0.11 -13.92 -5.82
CA ALA A 115 0.57 -14.37 -7.13
C ALA A 115 -0.55 -14.66 -8.15
N LYS A 116 -1.77 -14.92 -7.67
CA LYS A 116 -2.93 -15.15 -8.54
C LYS A 116 -3.43 -13.88 -9.26
N TYR A 117 -3.10 -12.68 -8.75
CA TYR A 117 -3.60 -11.41 -9.30
C TYR A 117 -2.67 -10.85 -10.39
N LYS A 118 -3.16 -10.82 -11.61
CA LYS A 118 -2.41 -10.31 -12.78
C LYS A 118 -2.56 -8.80 -12.95
N ARG A 119 -3.60 -8.22 -12.32
CA ARG A 119 -3.88 -6.78 -12.33
C ARG A 119 -3.38 -6.08 -11.06
N LEU A 120 -2.32 -6.61 -10.44
CA LEU A 120 -1.67 -6.07 -9.27
C LEU A 120 -0.23 -5.65 -9.60
N HIS A 121 0.15 -4.46 -9.11
CA HIS A 121 1.54 -4.04 -9.02
C HIS A 121 1.85 -3.59 -7.60
N VAL A 122 2.90 -4.13 -6.99
CA VAL A 122 3.28 -3.85 -5.61
C VAL A 122 4.48 -2.91 -5.55
N ARG A 123 4.34 -1.79 -4.84
CA ARG A 123 5.41 -0.82 -4.58
C ARG A 123 5.82 -0.92 -3.12
N VAL A 124 7.01 -1.47 -2.87
CA VAL A 124 7.54 -1.64 -1.52
C VAL A 124 8.38 -0.43 -1.14
N SER A 125 7.94 0.31 -0.13
CA SER A 125 8.63 1.49 0.38
C SER A 125 9.68 1.13 1.42
N ILE A 126 10.94 1.20 1.04
CA ILE A 126 12.11 1.06 1.93
C ILE A 126 12.44 2.43 2.52
N LYS A 127 12.64 2.50 3.83
CA LYS A 127 12.83 3.75 4.57
C LYS A 127 14.17 3.73 5.28
N GLY A 128 15.00 4.74 4.95
CA GLY A 128 16.37 4.82 5.45
C GLY A 128 17.34 3.88 4.75
N THR A 129 18.62 3.96 5.13
CA THR A 129 19.75 3.24 4.54
C THR A 129 20.43 2.27 5.51
N SER A 130 20.02 2.27 6.78
CA SER A 130 20.52 1.38 7.83
C SER A 130 19.43 1.04 8.84
N GLU A 131 19.69 0.04 9.70
CA GLU A 131 18.80 -0.36 10.79
C GLU A 131 18.54 0.79 11.78
N ASP A 132 19.59 1.54 12.12
CA ASP A 132 19.51 2.65 13.07
C ASP A 132 18.69 3.81 12.47
N GLU A 133 18.98 4.17 11.24
CA GLU A 133 18.22 5.22 10.54
C GLU A 133 16.76 4.81 10.35
N TYR A 134 16.51 3.56 9.97
CA TYR A 134 15.16 3.03 9.87
C TYR A 134 14.40 3.14 11.19
N HIS A 135 15.03 2.77 12.30
CA HIS A 135 14.47 2.92 13.64
C HIS A 135 14.15 4.40 13.93
N GLU A 136 15.12 5.27 13.70
CA GLU A 136 14.95 6.69 13.94
C GLU A 136 13.80 7.30 13.13
N LEU A 137 13.73 6.98 11.85
CA LEU A 137 12.75 7.54 10.92
C LEU A 137 11.34 6.97 11.12
N THR A 138 11.20 5.71 11.53
CA THR A 138 9.92 4.99 11.51
C THR A 138 9.37 4.63 12.88
N GLY A 139 10.18 4.66 13.92
CA GLY A 139 9.85 4.19 15.27
C GLY A 139 9.72 2.66 15.37
N ALA A 140 10.08 1.92 14.32
CA ALA A 140 10.04 0.46 14.32
C ALA A 140 11.33 -0.14 14.93
N MET A 141 11.31 -1.42 15.28
CA MET A 141 12.52 -2.11 15.77
C MET A 141 13.58 -2.15 14.66
N PRO A 142 14.86 -1.86 14.95
CA PRO A 142 15.94 -1.90 13.97
C PRO A 142 15.96 -3.20 13.15
N SER A 143 15.83 -4.34 13.82
CA SER A 143 15.83 -5.67 13.19
C SER A 143 14.72 -5.88 12.15
N SER A 144 13.68 -5.07 12.14
CA SER A 144 12.62 -5.14 11.13
C SER A 144 12.97 -4.44 9.82
N TYR A 145 14.10 -3.71 9.75
CA TYR A 145 14.61 -3.10 8.52
C TYR A 145 14.81 -4.10 7.38
N ARG A 146 15.16 -5.34 7.68
CA ARG A 146 15.32 -6.42 6.69
C ARG A 146 14.00 -6.86 6.03
N LEU A 147 12.84 -6.68 6.70
CA LEU A 147 11.57 -7.23 6.24
C LEU A 147 11.10 -6.67 4.88
N PRO A 148 11.18 -5.37 4.58
CA PRO A 148 10.88 -4.87 3.24
C PRO A 148 11.68 -5.55 2.12
N PHE A 149 12.95 -5.87 2.35
CA PHE A 149 13.80 -6.56 1.38
C PHE A 149 13.39 -8.03 1.21
N LEU A 150 13.10 -8.72 2.32
CA LEU A 150 12.56 -10.08 2.27
C LEU A 150 11.21 -10.11 1.54
N GLY A 151 10.34 -9.13 1.81
CA GLY A 151 9.05 -8.99 1.11
C GLY A 151 9.20 -8.81 -0.39
N LEU A 152 10.18 -8.01 -0.84
CA LEU A 152 10.51 -7.89 -2.26
C LEU A 152 11.00 -9.22 -2.84
N GLY A 153 11.88 -9.94 -2.13
CA GLY A 153 12.33 -11.28 -2.53
C GLY A 153 11.14 -12.23 -2.70
N HIS A 154 10.29 -12.33 -1.70
CA HIS A 154 9.09 -13.19 -1.75
C HIS A 154 8.18 -12.86 -2.94
N LEU A 155 7.96 -11.57 -3.26
CA LEU A 155 7.15 -11.16 -4.41
C LEU A 155 7.79 -11.56 -5.74
N ILE A 156 9.11 -11.38 -5.86
CA ILE A 156 9.88 -11.75 -7.06
C ILE A 156 9.84 -13.27 -7.27
N ASP A 157 10.07 -14.05 -6.21
CA ASP A 157 10.11 -15.51 -6.25
C ASP A 157 8.77 -16.11 -6.74
N VAL A 158 7.65 -15.45 -6.42
CA VAL A 158 6.31 -15.89 -6.85
C VAL A 158 5.80 -15.18 -8.12
N GLY A 159 6.63 -14.33 -8.75
CA GLY A 159 6.32 -13.67 -10.02
C GLY A 159 5.29 -12.54 -9.93
N VAL A 160 5.12 -11.92 -8.77
CA VAL A 160 4.28 -10.72 -8.61
C VAL A 160 5.01 -9.50 -9.15
N SER A 161 4.33 -8.70 -9.98
CA SER A 161 4.88 -7.43 -10.47
C SER A 161 5.17 -6.49 -9.31
N CYS A 162 6.42 -6.08 -9.11
CA CYS A 162 6.80 -5.22 -7.98
C CYS A 162 8.02 -4.35 -8.28
N ASN A 163 8.17 -3.28 -7.49
CA ASN A 163 9.41 -2.49 -7.43
C ASN A 163 9.66 -1.95 -6.02
N ALA A 164 10.92 -1.66 -5.73
CA ALA A 164 11.32 -0.90 -4.56
C ALA A 164 11.16 0.61 -4.79
N CYS A 165 10.74 1.33 -3.73
CA CYS A 165 10.77 2.78 -3.65
C CYS A 165 11.59 3.16 -2.41
N VAL A 166 12.81 3.62 -2.61
CA VAL A 166 13.71 3.92 -1.48
C VAL A 166 13.58 5.38 -1.07
N MET A 167 13.27 5.60 0.20
CA MET A 167 13.22 6.93 0.81
C MET A 167 14.59 7.26 1.40
N VAL A 168 15.33 8.13 0.72
CA VAL A 168 16.68 8.58 1.12
C VAL A 168 16.75 10.09 1.38
N SER A 169 15.63 10.80 1.32
CA SER A 169 15.60 12.28 1.46
C SER A 169 16.05 12.78 2.83
N PHE A 170 16.16 11.90 3.81
CA PHE A 170 16.57 12.20 5.18
C PHE A 170 17.84 11.47 5.56
N SER A 171 18.45 10.73 4.63
CA SER A 171 19.73 10.05 4.83
C SER A 171 20.89 11.01 4.59
N ASN A 172 21.94 10.92 5.43
CA ASN A 172 23.19 11.69 5.33
C ASN A 172 24.17 11.02 4.39
#